data_84c3913b2e16d7c4bded12b43e45b828
#
_entry.id   84c3913b2e16d7c4bded12b43e45b828
#
_cell.length_a   1.000
_cell.length_b   1.000
_cell.length_c   1.000
_cell.angle_alpha   90.00
_cell.angle_beta   90.00
_cell.angle_gamma   90.00
#
_symmetry.space_group_name_H-M   'P 1'
#
loop_
_entity.id
_entity.type
_entity.pdbx_description
1 polymer ?
#
loop_
_entity_poly.entity_id
_entity_poly.type
_entity_poly.pdbx_seq_one_letter_code
_entity_poly.pdbx_strand_id
1 'polypeptide(L)'
;RLIMERTGSFPAENAFFKRSWTQDGVYEQLAQALHRAALDAHELISTGKRRSSVVITAVNYIEQHYAEELTLGKIAEEIYVSPPYLSNIFKEKMDINLMSYIHKVRVEKAKKLLLESSLSIQKVAELVGYRHEKHFMQIFKKACGMTPSQFRFRKKE
;
A
#
# COMPACT_ATOMS: atom_id res chain seq x y z
N ARG A 1 -18.82 -0.21 42.83
CA ARG A 1 -17.66 0.52 42.28
C ARG A 1 -16.45 -0.37 42.48
N LEU A 2 -16.02 -1.08 41.43
CA LEU A 2 -14.79 -1.83 41.38
C LEU A 2 -13.67 -0.84 41.06
N ILE A 3 -12.78 -0.62 42.02
CA ILE A 3 -11.53 0.13 41.82
C ILE A 3 -10.50 -0.90 41.37
N MET A 4 -10.10 -0.84 40.10
CA MET A 4 -8.91 -1.55 39.62
C MET A 4 -7.69 -0.79 40.11
N GLU A 5 -6.93 -1.34 41.05
CA GLU A 5 -5.63 -0.84 41.39
C GLU A 5 -4.62 -1.16 40.27
N ARG A 6 -3.72 -0.25 40.05
CA ARG A 6 -2.73 -0.16 38.92
C ARG A 6 -1.69 -1.30 38.86
N THR A 7 -1.81 -2.32 39.68
CA THR A 7 -0.81 -3.40 39.82
C THR A 7 -1.25 -4.75 39.24
N GLY A 8 -2.43 -4.84 38.61
CA GLY A 8 -2.87 -6.09 37.98
C GLY A 8 -3.11 -7.26 38.92
N SER A 9 -3.18 -7.03 40.25
CA SER A 9 -3.49 -8.05 41.24
C SER A 9 -4.98 -8.06 41.53
N PHE A 10 -5.64 -9.17 41.30
CA PHE A 10 -6.99 -9.42 41.77
C PHE A 10 -7.05 -9.34 43.31
N PRO A 11 -8.09 -8.74 43.92
CA PRO A 11 -8.23 -8.71 45.37
C PRO A 11 -8.19 -10.13 45.94
N ALA A 12 -7.31 -10.34 46.92
CA ALA A 12 -7.00 -11.64 47.50
C ALA A 12 -8.11 -12.26 48.38
N GLU A 13 -9.32 -11.71 48.37
CA GLU A 13 -10.35 -11.99 49.41
C GLU A 13 -11.57 -12.77 48.93
N ASN A 14 -11.50 -13.53 47.84
CA ASN A 14 -12.57 -14.50 47.55
C ASN A 14 -12.02 -15.92 47.47
N ALA A 15 -11.74 -16.50 48.66
CA ALA A 15 -11.33 -17.90 48.82
C ALA A 15 -12.33 -18.88 48.13
N PHE A 16 -13.60 -18.50 48.00
CA PHE A 16 -14.63 -19.26 47.31
C PHE A 16 -14.37 -19.30 45.78
N PHE A 17 -13.99 -18.19 45.17
CA PHE A 17 -13.62 -18.14 43.75
C PHE A 17 -12.34 -18.91 43.49
N LYS A 18 -11.31 -18.79 44.33
CA LYS A 18 -10.05 -19.54 44.17
C LYS A 18 -10.24 -21.07 44.21
N ARG A 19 -11.13 -21.56 45.05
CA ARG A 19 -11.34 -23.01 45.24
C ARG A 19 -12.12 -23.68 44.12
N SER A 20 -13.02 -22.94 43.45
CA SER A 20 -13.88 -23.48 42.38
C SER A 20 -13.17 -23.51 41.03
N TRP A 21 -12.13 -22.67 40.81
CA TRP A 21 -11.51 -22.50 39.49
C TRP A 21 -10.11 -23.14 39.36
N THR A 22 -9.52 -23.58 40.49
CA THR A 22 -8.17 -24.18 40.49
C THR A 22 -8.20 -25.71 40.39
N GLN A 23 -9.36 -26.36 40.42
CA GLN A 23 -9.44 -27.81 40.48
C GLN A 23 -9.12 -28.50 39.15
N ASP A 24 -9.24 -27.83 37.97
CA ASP A 24 -9.08 -28.49 36.66
C ASP A 24 -8.08 -27.83 35.70
N GLY A 25 -7.32 -26.83 36.12
CA GLY A 25 -6.37 -26.13 35.24
C GLY A 25 -7.04 -25.41 34.04
N VAL A 26 -8.36 -25.47 33.91
CA VAL A 26 -9.13 -24.92 32.78
C VAL A 26 -9.00 -23.40 32.72
N TYR A 27 -8.98 -22.74 33.87
CA TYR A 27 -8.82 -21.28 33.94
C TYR A 27 -7.45 -20.82 33.47
N GLU A 28 -6.40 -21.51 33.86
CA GLU A 28 -5.03 -21.26 33.42
C GLU A 28 -4.89 -21.48 31.90
N GLN A 29 -5.48 -22.56 31.39
CA GLN A 29 -5.48 -22.85 29.96
C GLN A 29 -6.26 -21.79 29.16
N LEU A 30 -7.41 -21.35 29.67
CA LEU A 30 -8.20 -20.30 29.05
C LEU A 30 -7.47 -18.95 29.07
N ALA A 31 -6.86 -18.59 30.19
CA ALA A 31 -6.07 -17.36 30.32
C ALA A 31 -4.87 -17.37 29.35
N GLN A 32 -4.17 -18.50 29.24
CA GLN A 32 -3.06 -18.67 28.28
C GLN A 32 -3.55 -18.62 26.83
N ALA A 33 -4.69 -19.23 26.52
CA ALA A 33 -5.28 -19.18 25.19
C ALA A 33 -5.68 -17.76 24.80
N LEU A 34 -6.32 -17.02 25.70
CA LEU A 34 -6.69 -15.62 25.49
C LEU A 34 -5.47 -14.72 25.34
N HIS A 35 -4.42 -14.93 26.14
CA HIS A 35 -3.18 -14.17 26.03
C HIS A 35 -2.50 -14.43 24.69
N ARG A 36 -2.43 -15.68 24.24
CA ARG A 36 -1.88 -16.04 22.93
C ARG A 36 -2.69 -15.43 21.79
N ALA A 37 -4.01 -15.55 21.83
CA ALA A 37 -4.89 -14.94 20.84
C ALA A 37 -4.75 -13.40 20.78
N ALA A 38 -4.55 -12.74 21.93
CA ALA A 38 -4.29 -11.30 21.97
C ALA A 38 -2.94 -10.93 21.34
N LEU A 39 -1.89 -11.72 21.56
CA LEU A 39 -0.58 -11.52 20.94
C LEU A 39 -0.66 -11.74 19.42
N ASP A 40 -1.32 -12.81 18.96
CA ASP A 40 -1.52 -13.12 17.55
C ASP A 40 -2.31 -12.00 16.85
N ALA A 41 -3.37 -11.51 17.47
CA ALA A 41 -4.16 -10.38 16.96
C ALA A 41 -3.33 -9.09 16.88
N HIS A 42 -2.51 -8.81 17.90
CA HIS A 42 -1.62 -7.65 17.91
C HIS A 42 -0.58 -7.74 16.77
N GLU A 43 0.01 -8.91 16.55
CA GLU A 43 0.96 -9.15 15.46
C GLU A 43 0.29 -8.99 14.08
N LEU A 44 -0.90 -9.55 13.89
CA LEU A 44 -1.68 -9.40 12.66
C LEU A 44 -2.01 -7.93 12.36
N ILE A 45 -2.45 -7.17 13.37
CA ILE A 45 -2.78 -5.75 13.22
C ILE A 45 -1.50 -4.94 12.91
N SER A 46 -0.41 -5.19 13.61
CA SER A 46 0.84 -4.46 13.41
C SER A 46 1.48 -4.77 12.05
N THR A 47 1.47 -6.03 11.60
CA THR A 47 1.95 -6.42 10.27
C THR A 47 1.06 -5.90 9.16
N GLY A 48 -0.27 -5.93 9.33
CA GLY A 48 -1.23 -5.36 8.38
C GLY A 48 -1.05 -3.85 8.23
N LYS A 49 -0.84 -3.12 9.33
CA LYS A 49 -0.58 -1.68 9.34
C LYS A 49 0.76 -1.34 8.67
N ARG A 50 1.81 -2.13 8.94
CA ARG A 50 3.12 -1.97 8.30
C ARG A 50 3.05 -2.23 6.79
N ARG A 51 2.36 -3.29 6.36
CA ARG A 51 2.16 -3.60 4.94
C ARG A 51 1.44 -2.48 4.20
N SER A 52 0.37 -1.94 4.78
CA SER A 52 -0.35 -0.80 4.21
C SER A 52 0.52 0.45 4.13
N SER A 53 1.34 0.71 5.14
CA SER A 53 2.29 1.83 5.17
C SER A 53 3.31 1.75 4.02
N VAL A 54 3.90 0.57 3.76
CA VAL A 54 4.87 0.38 2.66
C VAL A 54 4.25 0.71 1.31
N VAL A 55 3.02 0.25 1.04
CA VAL A 55 2.34 0.54 -0.23
C VAL A 55 2.02 2.04 -0.36
N ILE A 56 1.55 2.69 0.70
CA ILE A 56 1.28 4.14 0.71
C ILE A 56 2.57 4.92 0.43
N THR A 57 3.67 4.55 1.06
CA THR A 57 4.98 5.21 0.84
C THR A 57 5.45 5.02 -0.61
N ALA A 58 5.31 3.81 -1.18
CA ALA A 58 5.65 3.55 -2.57
C ALA A 58 4.79 4.37 -3.54
N VAL A 59 3.49 4.45 -3.30
CA VAL A 59 2.55 5.27 -4.10
C VAL A 59 2.95 6.74 -4.07
N ASN A 60 3.19 7.30 -2.89
CA ASN A 60 3.60 8.68 -2.74
C ASN A 60 4.94 8.97 -3.45
N TYR A 61 5.92 8.08 -3.32
CA TYR A 61 7.19 8.20 -4.03
C TYR A 61 7.00 8.20 -5.56
N ILE A 62 6.20 7.27 -6.08
CA ILE A 62 5.89 7.20 -7.52
C ILE A 62 5.20 8.48 -7.99
N GLU A 63 4.23 9.01 -7.25
CA GLU A 63 3.51 10.23 -7.63
C GLU A 63 4.36 11.48 -7.61
N GLN A 64 5.40 11.53 -6.80
CA GLN A 64 6.37 12.63 -6.77
C GLN A 64 7.45 12.52 -7.84
N HIS A 65 7.86 11.28 -8.20
CA HIS A 65 9.00 11.00 -9.08
C HIS A 65 8.61 10.34 -10.41
N TYR A 66 7.33 10.34 -10.81
CA TYR A 66 6.84 9.61 -11.99
C TYR A 66 7.57 9.97 -13.29
N ALA A 67 8.08 11.18 -13.41
CA ALA A 67 8.80 11.66 -14.59
C ALA A 67 10.24 11.13 -14.69
N GLU A 68 10.78 10.60 -13.58
CA GLU A 68 12.13 10.06 -13.52
C GLU A 68 12.19 8.60 -14.02
N GLU A 69 13.40 8.07 -14.14
CA GLU A 69 13.60 6.64 -14.39
C GLU A 69 13.30 5.85 -13.11
N LEU A 70 12.14 5.21 -13.08
CA LEU A 70 11.68 4.39 -11.97
C LEU A 70 11.82 2.90 -12.30
N THR A 71 12.49 2.17 -11.41
CA THR A 71 12.57 0.70 -11.42
C THR A 71 12.09 0.17 -10.06
N LEU A 72 11.67 -1.10 -10.03
CA LEU A 72 11.32 -1.76 -8.77
C LEU A 72 12.47 -1.67 -7.75
N GLY A 73 13.72 -1.88 -8.20
CA GLY A 73 14.90 -1.81 -7.34
C GLY A 73 15.09 -0.43 -6.73
N LYS A 74 15.06 0.64 -7.56
CA LYS A 74 15.21 2.02 -7.09
C LYS A 74 14.14 2.40 -6.07
N ILE A 75 12.88 2.08 -6.34
CA ILE A 75 11.78 2.41 -5.41
C ILE A 75 11.94 1.64 -4.09
N ALA A 76 12.29 0.35 -4.16
CA ALA A 76 12.47 -0.48 -2.98
C ALA A 76 13.62 0.03 -2.09
N GLU A 77 14.73 0.48 -2.71
CA GLU A 77 15.87 1.09 -2.03
C GLU A 77 15.47 2.37 -1.29
N GLU A 78 14.76 3.27 -1.97
CA GLU A 78 14.32 4.56 -1.42
C GLU A 78 13.34 4.43 -0.25
N ILE A 79 12.52 3.39 -0.24
CA ILE A 79 11.59 3.13 0.87
C ILE A 79 12.08 2.07 1.86
N TYR A 80 13.37 1.68 1.76
CA TYR A 80 14.07 0.77 2.69
C TYR A 80 13.42 -0.61 2.81
N VAL A 81 13.04 -1.22 1.69
CA VAL A 81 12.52 -2.60 1.65
C VAL A 81 13.21 -3.42 0.55
N SER A 82 13.08 -4.75 0.60
CA SER A 82 13.59 -5.58 -0.49
C SER A 82 12.67 -5.53 -1.71
N PRO A 83 13.21 -5.55 -2.96
CA PRO A 83 12.41 -5.54 -4.18
C PRO A 83 11.37 -6.68 -4.26
N PRO A 84 11.69 -7.94 -3.89
CA PRO A 84 10.68 -9.01 -3.89
C PRO A 84 9.52 -8.73 -2.91
N TYR A 85 9.84 -8.20 -1.72
CA TYR A 85 8.82 -7.84 -0.74
C TYR A 85 7.89 -6.73 -1.26
N LEU A 86 8.48 -5.66 -1.82
CA LEU A 86 7.70 -4.57 -2.43
C LEU A 86 6.80 -5.08 -3.56
N SER A 87 7.33 -5.91 -4.46
CA SER A 87 6.57 -6.46 -5.58
C SER A 87 5.34 -7.25 -5.12
N ASN A 88 5.54 -8.12 -4.13
CA ASN A 88 4.47 -8.99 -3.61
C ASN A 88 3.40 -8.18 -2.88
N ILE A 89 3.81 -7.31 -1.94
CA ILE A 89 2.86 -6.55 -1.14
C ILE A 89 2.10 -5.52 -1.98
N PHE A 90 2.76 -4.90 -2.97
CA PHE A 90 2.12 -3.95 -3.88
C PHE A 90 1.05 -4.64 -4.72
N LYS A 91 1.37 -5.80 -5.31
CA LYS A 91 0.40 -6.59 -6.07
C LYS A 91 -0.76 -7.09 -5.21
N GLU A 92 -0.49 -7.55 -3.98
CA GLU A 92 -1.52 -7.99 -3.02
C GLU A 92 -2.53 -6.89 -2.68
N LYS A 93 -2.02 -5.66 -2.46
CA LYS A 93 -2.85 -4.54 -1.97
C LYS A 93 -3.50 -3.72 -3.08
N MET A 94 -2.86 -3.60 -4.24
CA MET A 94 -3.30 -2.75 -5.34
C MET A 94 -3.94 -3.53 -6.50
N ASP A 95 -3.87 -4.87 -6.46
CA ASP A 95 -4.34 -5.80 -7.51
C ASP A 95 -3.69 -5.56 -8.90
N ILE A 96 -2.62 -4.77 -8.93
CA ILE A 96 -1.81 -4.51 -10.12
C ILE A 96 -0.33 -4.50 -9.74
N ASN A 97 0.55 -4.82 -10.70
CA ASN A 97 1.98 -4.71 -10.45
C ASN A 97 2.47 -3.25 -10.44
N LEU A 98 3.59 -3.02 -9.76
CA LEU A 98 4.17 -1.69 -9.56
C LEU A 98 4.44 -0.94 -10.88
N MET A 99 4.96 -1.63 -11.92
CA MET A 99 5.23 -1.00 -13.21
C MET A 99 3.95 -0.57 -13.93
N SER A 100 2.89 -1.37 -13.84
CA SER A 100 1.58 -1.00 -14.36
C SER A 100 1.00 0.23 -13.64
N TYR A 101 1.25 0.34 -12.33
CA TYR A 101 0.85 1.52 -11.57
C TYR A 101 1.62 2.78 -12.02
N ILE A 102 2.94 2.70 -12.22
CA ILE A 102 3.74 3.80 -12.75
C ILE A 102 3.19 4.25 -14.11
N HIS A 103 2.90 3.31 -15.02
CA HIS A 103 2.31 3.64 -16.31
C HIS A 103 0.94 4.32 -16.17
N LYS A 104 0.09 3.86 -15.24
CA LYS A 104 -1.20 4.50 -14.95
C LYS A 104 -1.02 5.95 -14.51
N VAL A 105 -0.12 6.23 -13.56
CA VAL A 105 0.16 7.59 -13.09
C VAL A 105 0.64 8.47 -14.25
N ARG A 106 1.60 7.99 -15.04
CA ARG A 106 2.13 8.72 -16.20
C ARG A 106 1.07 9.05 -17.24
N VAL A 107 0.17 8.11 -17.53
CA VAL A 107 -0.94 8.32 -18.47
C VAL A 107 -1.91 9.38 -17.94
N GLU A 108 -2.25 9.36 -16.66
CA GLU A 108 -3.12 10.39 -16.07
C GLU A 108 -2.49 11.80 -16.12
N LYS A 109 -1.17 11.90 -15.85
CA LYS A 109 -0.44 13.17 -16.01
C LYS A 109 -0.38 13.61 -17.49
N ALA A 110 -0.17 12.66 -18.42
CA ALA A 110 -0.16 12.94 -19.85
C ALA A 110 -1.52 13.45 -20.35
N LYS A 111 -2.63 12.88 -19.88
CA LYS A 111 -3.98 13.36 -20.20
C LYS A 111 -4.15 14.85 -19.89
N LYS A 112 -3.71 15.28 -18.70
CA LYS A 112 -3.75 16.69 -18.30
C LYS A 112 -2.94 17.56 -19.25
N LEU A 113 -1.67 17.21 -19.52
CA LEU A 113 -0.81 17.95 -20.42
C LEU A 113 -1.37 18.03 -21.84
N LEU A 114 -1.96 16.95 -22.35
CA LEU A 114 -2.57 16.91 -23.69
C LEU A 114 -3.76 17.86 -23.82
N LEU A 115 -4.50 18.10 -22.75
CA LEU A 115 -5.69 18.97 -22.74
C LEU A 115 -5.35 20.43 -22.44
N GLU A 116 -4.35 20.67 -21.60
CA GLU A 116 -4.02 21.99 -21.07
C GLU A 116 -2.90 22.69 -21.85
N SER A 117 -2.24 21.98 -22.79
CA SER A 117 -1.12 22.53 -23.55
C SER A 117 -1.15 22.17 -25.03
N SER A 118 -0.43 22.94 -25.84
CA SER A 118 -0.19 22.68 -27.27
C SER A 118 1.12 21.91 -27.51
N LEU A 119 1.75 21.33 -26.49
CA LEU A 119 3.01 20.60 -26.57
C LEU A 119 2.90 19.44 -27.58
N SER A 120 4.02 19.14 -28.28
CA SER A 120 4.08 17.96 -29.16
C SER A 120 3.89 16.67 -28.34
N ILE A 121 3.42 15.61 -29.00
CA ILE A 121 3.23 14.30 -28.34
C ILE A 121 4.56 13.79 -27.81
N GLN A 122 5.64 13.99 -28.54
CA GLN A 122 7.00 13.67 -28.10
C GLN A 122 7.33 14.41 -26.79
N LYS A 123 7.06 15.73 -26.73
CA LYS A 123 7.37 16.52 -25.53
C LYS A 123 6.53 16.09 -24.33
N VAL A 124 5.27 15.76 -24.53
CA VAL A 124 4.43 15.18 -23.48
C VAL A 124 5.00 13.84 -22.98
N ALA A 125 5.44 12.96 -23.89
CA ALA A 125 6.06 11.69 -23.54
C ALA A 125 7.30 11.89 -22.64
N GLU A 126 8.20 12.80 -23.04
CA GLU A 126 9.39 13.16 -22.25
C GLU A 126 9.02 13.67 -20.85
N LEU A 127 8.10 14.62 -20.78
CA LEU A 127 7.68 15.23 -19.49
C LEU A 127 7.03 14.25 -18.52
N VAL A 128 6.43 13.18 -19.03
CA VAL A 128 5.85 12.14 -18.16
C VAL A 128 6.78 10.92 -17.98
N GLY A 129 8.04 11.01 -18.38
CA GLY A 129 9.09 10.05 -18.09
C GLY A 129 9.24 8.89 -19.07
N TYR A 130 8.83 9.07 -20.33
CA TYR A 130 9.11 8.09 -21.40
C TYR A 130 10.28 8.56 -22.26
N ARG A 131 11.31 7.75 -22.40
CA ARG A 131 12.46 8.02 -23.27
C ARG A 131 12.10 7.95 -24.77
N HIS A 132 11.11 7.12 -25.12
CA HIS A 132 10.72 6.87 -26.50
C HIS A 132 9.22 7.14 -26.69
N GLU A 133 8.88 8.04 -27.60
CA GLU A 133 7.51 8.39 -27.94
C GLU A 133 6.67 7.17 -28.37
N LYS A 134 7.27 6.25 -29.17
CA LYS A 134 6.59 5.04 -29.63
C LYS A 134 6.08 4.18 -28.46
N HIS A 135 6.90 4.02 -27.41
CA HIS A 135 6.51 3.27 -26.20
C HIS A 135 5.39 3.99 -25.45
N PHE A 136 5.49 5.32 -25.31
CA PHE A 136 4.41 6.13 -24.73
C PHE A 136 3.09 5.94 -25.48
N MET A 137 3.10 6.07 -26.82
CA MET A 137 1.89 5.92 -27.63
C MET A 137 1.22 4.56 -27.44
N GLN A 138 2.01 3.47 -27.36
CA GLN A 138 1.50 2.12 -27.15
C GLN A 138 0.83 1.99 -25.76
N ILE A 139 1.49 2.46 -24.72
CA ILE A 139 0.96 2.43 -23.34
C ILE A 139 -0.31 3.29 -23.25
N PHE A 140 -0.28 4.52 -23.79
CA PHE A 140 -1.43 5.42 -23.77
C PHE A 140 -2.62 4.83 -24.51
N LYS A 141 -2.42 4.28 -25.72
CA LYS A 141 -3.48 3.64 -26.49
C LYS A 141 -4.05 2.43 -25.77
N LYS A 142 -3.21 1.61 -25.13
CA LYS A 142 -3.65 0.47 -24.32
C LYS A 142 -4.52 0.92 -23.13
N ALA A 143 -4.16 2.02 -22.47
CA ALA A 143 -4.87 2.53 -21.30
C ALA A 143 -6.15 3.28 -21.64
N CYS A 144 -6.18 4.02 -22.77
CA CYS A 144 -7.26 4.94 -23.11
C CYS A 144 -8.12 4.49 -24.30
N GLY A 145 -7.74 3.39 -24.98
CA GLY A 145 -8.44 2.92 -26.19
C GLY A 145 -8.16 3.75 -27.46
N MET A 146 -7.45 4.88 -27.34
CA MET A 146 -7.16 5.80 -28.44
C MET A 146 -5.76 6.40 -28.31
N THR A 147 -5.23 6.94 -29.44
CA THR A 147 -3.92 7.57 -29.42
C THR A 147 -3.94 8.91 -28.67
N PRO A 148 -2.77 9.41 -28.20
CA PRO A 148 -2.65 10.72 -27.56
C PRO A 148 -3.19 11.87 -28.46
N SER A 149 -2.94 11.81 -29.76
CA SER A 149 -3.43 12.80 -30.71
C SER A 149 -4.98 12.79 -30.81
N GLN A 150 -5.58 11.60 -30.94
CA GLN A 150 -7.03 11.46 -30.95
C GLN A 150 -7.66 11.93 -29.63
N PHE A 151 -7.01 11.65 -28.48
CA PHE A 151 -7.46 12.10 -27.18
C PHE A 151 -7.47 13.63 -27.07
N ARG A 152 -6.45 14.29 -27.58
CA ARG A 152 -6.38 15.76 -27.63
C ARG A 152 -7.50 16.39 -28.44
N PHE A 153 -7.81 15.84 -29.60
CA PHE A 153 -8.85 16.40 -30.48
C PHE A 153 -10.27 16.18 -29.98
N ARG A 154 -10.57 15.02 -29.38
CA ARG A 154 -11.92 14.68 -28.90
C ARG A 154 -12.50 15.62 -27.84
N LYS A 155 -11.68 16.36 -27.13
CA LYS A 155 -12.12 17.26 -26.06
C LYS A 155 -12.11 18.75 -26.47
N LYS A 156 -11.83 19.04 -27.76
CA LYS A 156 -11.97 20.38 -28.33
C LYS A 156 -13.33 20.60 -29.03
N GLU A 157 -14.14 19.55 -29.09
CA GLU A 157 -15.56 19.60 -29.44
C GLU A 157 -16.43 19.68 -28.16
#